data_d804231f11463a9888011695669220d5
#
_entry.id   d804231f11463a9888011695669220d5
#
_cell.length_a   1.000
_cell.length_b   1.000
_cell.length_c   1.000
_cell.angle_alpha   90.00
_cell.angle_beta   90.00
_cell.angle_gamma   90.00
#
_symmetry.space_group_name_H-M   'P 1'
#
loop_
_entity.id
_entity.type
_entity.pdbx_description
1 polymer ?
#
loop_
_entity_poly.entity_id
_entity_poly.type
_entity_poly.pdbx_seq_one_letter_code
_entity_poly.pdbx_strand_id
1 'polypeptide(L)' 'MQISVNGEMEIIEPQSLEGYLSNKSLLGRRIAVERNGDIVPKSQFSEDILEDGDVLEIVHAIGGG' A
#
# COMPACT_ATOMS: atom_id res chain seq x y z
N MET A 1 3.10 -2.48 -14.44
CA MET A 1 4.08 -1.72 -13.64
C MET A 1 4.68 -2.62 -12.58
N GLN A 2 5.83 -2.26 -12.09
CA GLN A 2 6.56 -3.04 -11.11
C GLN A 2 6.70 -2.23 -9.83
N ILE A 3 6.34 -2.84 -8.70
CA ILE A 3 6.50 -2.22 -7.39
C ILE A 3 7.17 -3.20 -6.45
N SER A 4 7.63 -2.69 -5.32
CA SER A 4 8.18 -3.52 -4.24
C SER A 4 7.25 -3.39 -3.05
N VAL A 5 6.87 -4.50 -2.42
CA VAL A 5 6.01 -4.50 -1.25
C VAL A 5 6.66 -5.35 -0.19
N ASN A 6 7.03 -4.73 0.92
CA ASN A 6 7.73 -5.40 2.03
C ASN A 6 8.95 -6.18 1.53
N GLY A 7 9.69 -5.58 0.60
CA GLY A 7 10.91 -6.16 0.08
C GLY A 7 10.73 -7.15 -1.06
N GLU A 8 9.49 -7.42 -1.48
CA GLU A 8 9.23 -8.36 -2.56
C GLU A 8 8.67 -7.64 -3.78
N MET A 9 9.16 -8.02 -4.95
CA MET A 9 8.72 -7.41 -6.20
C MET A 9 7.40 -7.98 -6.68
N GLU A 10 6.53 -7.11 -7.13
CA GLU A 10 5.24 -7.49 -7.71
C GLU A 10 5.02 -6.75 -9.02
N ILE A 11 4.41 -7.43 -9.96
CA ILE A 11 3.96 -6.82 -11.21
C ILE A 11 2.46 -6.61 -11.08
N ILE A 12 2.02 -5.38 -11.26
CA ILE A 12 0.61 -5.03 -11.09
C ILE A 12 0.13 -4.15 -12.24
N GLU A 13 -1.18 -4.09 -12.41
CA GLU A 13 -1.78 -3.13 -13.32
C GLU A 13 -1.78 -1.74 -12.68
N PRO A 14 -1.76 -0.68 -13.48
CA PRO A 14 -1.85 0.68 -12.94
C PRO A 14 -3.13 0.83 -12.10
N GLN A 15 -2.97 1.34 -10.89
CA GLN A 15 -4.10 1.47 -9.96
C GLN A 15 -3.74 2.38 -8.79
N SER A 16 -4.76 2.73 -8.01
CA SER A 16 -4.55 3.49 -6.79
C SER A 16 -4.08 2.55 -5.68
N LEU A 17 -3.53 3.13 -4.62
CA LEU A 17 -3.17 2.36 -3.44
C LEU A 17 -4.40 1.67 -2.86
N GLU A 18 -5.55 2.35 -2.85
CA GLU A 18 -6.79 1.73 -2.40
C GLU A 18 -7.13 0.48 -3.21
N GLY A 19 -7.01 0.55 -4.54
CA GLY A 19 -7.27 -0.59 -5.39
C GLY A 19 -6.33 -1.75 -5.10
N TYR A 20 -5.05 -1.45 -4.89
CA TYR A 20 -4.08 -2.47 -4.55
C TYR A 20 -4.44 -3.15 -3.22
N LEU A 21 -4.74 -2.35 -2.19
CA LEU A 21 -5.07 -2.90 -0.88
C LEU A 21 -6.36 -3.72 -0.93
N SER A 22 -7.34 -3.27 -1.70
CA SER A 22 -8.58 -4.01 -1.87
C SER A 22 -8.33 -5.38 -2.50
N ASN A 23 -7.50 -5.42 -3.53
CA ASN A 23 -7.17 -6.69 -4.20
C ASN A 23 -6.43 -7.67 -3.28
N LYS A 24 -5.71 -7.16 -2.30
CA LYS A 24 -4.99 -7.99 -1.34
C LYS A 24 -5.80 -8.28 -0.09
N SER A 25 -7.05 -7.84 -0.05
CA SER A 25 -7.93 -7.99 1.12
C SER A 25 -7.37 -7.29 2.35
N LEU A 26 -6.66 -6.19 2.13
CA LEU A 26 -6.06 -5.41 3.22
C LEU A 26 -6.85 -4.15 3.53
N LEU A 27 -7.73 -3.72 2.64
CA LEU A 27 -8.51 -2.52 2.86
C LEU A 27 -9.45 -2.74 4.05
N GLY A 28 -9.52 -1.74 4.93
CA GLY A 28 -10.34 -1.85 6.14
C GLY A 28 -9.67 -2.55 7.31
N ARG A 29 -8.49 -3.09 7.09
CA ARG A 29 -7.72 -3.69 8.18
C ARG A 29 -6.90 -2.64 8.89
N ARG A 30 -6.43 -2.97 10.09
CA ARG A 30 -5.55 -2.07 10.85
C ARG A 30 -4.15 -2.19 10.29
N ILE A 31 -3.86 -1.35 9.31
CA ILE A 31 -2.55 -1.35 8.68
C ILE A 31 -2.03 0.08 8.62
N ALA A 32 -0.72 0.19 8.56
CA ALA A 32 -0.04 1.42 8.22
C ALA A 32 0.72 1.18 6.94
N VAL A 33 0.66 2.14 6.02
CA VAL A 33 1.30 2.01 4.72
C VAL A 33 2.28 3.16 4.55
N GLU A 34 3.52 2.82 4.18
CA GLU A 34 4.49 3.80 3.73
C GLU A 34 4.70 3.63 2.25
N ARG A 35 4.81 4.74 1.55
CA ARG A 35 5.15 4.76 0.14
C ARG A 35 6.41 5.57 -0.03
N ASN A 36 7.46 4.91 -0.47
CA ASN A 36 8.77 5.56 -0.66
C ASN A 36 9.25 6.28 0.61
N GLY A 37 9.00 5.67 1.76
CA GLY A 37 9.45 6.20 3.04
C GLY A 37 8.47 7.15 3.74
N ASP A 38 7.37 7.50 3.09
CA ASP A 38 6.39 8.42 3.67
C ASP A 38 5.09 7.70 4.00
N ILE A 39 4.56 7.96 5.18
CA ILE A 39 3.28 7.36 5.59
C ILE A 39 2.15 7.96 4.75
N VAL A 40 1.28 7.09 4.25
CA VAL A 40 0.10 7.51 3.50
C VAL A 40 -1.11 7.42 4.42
N PRO A 41 -1.77 8.53 4.74
CA PRO A 41 -2.99 8.49 5.54
C PRO A 41 -4.10 7.73 4.82
N LYS A 42 -4.93 7.05 5.60
CA LYS A 42 -6.05 6.28 5.03
C LYS A 42 -6.95 7.13 4.15
N SER A 43 -7.15 8.39 4.53
CA SER A 43 -7.98 9.30 3.76
C SER A 43 -7.46 9.59 2.36
N GLN A 44 -6.21 9.24 2.09
CA GLN A 44 -5.58 9.48 0.79
C GLN A 44 -5.40 8.21 -0.05
N PHE A 45 -5.78 7.06 0.46
CA PHE A 45 -5.60 5.80 -0.27
C PHE A 45 -6.21 5.83 -1.67
N SER A 46 -7.40 6.42 -1.80
CA SER A 46 -8.09 6.45 -3.09
C SER A 46 -7.46 7.43 -4.09
N GLU A 47 -6.77 8.44 -3.57
CA GLU A 47 -6.17 9.48 -4.41
C GLU A 47 -4.71 9.20 -4.72
N ASP A 48 -4.10 8.25 -4.02
CA ASP A 48 -2.69 7.97 -4.15
C ASP A 48 -2.49 6.93 -5.26
N ILE A 49 -2.17 7.41 -6.43
CA ILE A 49 -1.98 6.55 -7.61
C ILE A 49 -0.57 5.97 -7.59
N LEU A 50 -0.49 4.66 -7.65
CA LEU A 50 0.81 3.98 -7.66
C LEU A 50 1.54 4.20 -8.96
N GLU A 51 2.87 4.23 -8.90
CA GLU A 51 3.72 4.45 -10.05
C GLU A 51 4.78 3.35 -10.11
N ASP A 52 5.27 3.10 -11.31
CA ASP A 52 6.33 2.13 -11.53
C ASP A 52 7.53 2.46 -10.66
N GLY A 53 8.06 1.46 -9.98
CA GLY A 53 9.21 1.66 -9.10
C GLY A 53 8.87 2.02 -7.67
N ASP A 54 7.59 2.20 -7.34
CA ASP A 54 7.22 2.52 -5.96
C ASP A 54 7.64 1.42 -4.99
N VAL A 55 8.00 1.85 -3.79
CA VAL A 55 8.38 0.96 -2.70
C VAL A 55 7.37 1.13 -1.58
N LEU A 56 6.61 0.08 -1.31
CA LEU A 56 5.58 0.08 -0.26
C LEU A 56 6.05 -0.76 0.92
N GLU A 57 5.78 -0.25 2.10
CA GLU A 57 5.93 -1.01 3.34
C GLU A 57 4.57 -1.03 4.01
N ILE A 58 4.05 -2.23 4.24
CA ILE A 58 2.73 -2.39 4.85
C ILE A 58 2.90 -3.20 6.12
N VAL A 59 2.51 -2.61 7.24
CA VAL A 59 2.60 -3.29 8.53
C VAL A 59 1.22 -3.34 9.18
N HIS A 60 0.94 -4.43 9.87
CA HIS A 60 -0.30 -4.56 10.61
C HIS A 60 -0.11 -3.95 11.99
N ALA A 61 -1.08 -3.16 12.43
CA ALA A 61 -1.07 -2.65 13.79
C ALA A 61 -1.33 -3.81 14.73
N ILE A 62 -0.47 -3.95 15.73
CA ILE A 62 -0.54 -5.03 16.69
C ILE A 62 -1.01 -4.47 18.02
N GLY A 63 -1.69 -5.30 18.77
CA GLY A 63 -2.03 -4.98 20.13
C GLY A 63 -3.39 -4.39 20.24
N GLY A 64 -3.76 -4.15 21.46
CA GLY A 64 -5.07 -3.73 21.82
C GLY A 64 -5.30 -2.24 21.61
N GLY A 65 -4.69 -1.78 20.61
CA GLY A 65 -4.90 -0.36 20.29
C GLY A 65 -6.30 -0.14 19.97
#